data_47429135e2d00e39342b6881403cf5f5
#
_entry.id   47429135e2d00e39342b6881403cf5f5
#
_cell.length_a   1.000
_cell.length_b   1.000
_cell.length_c   1.000
_cell.angle_alpha   90.00
_cell.angle_beta   90.00
_cell.angle_gamma   90.00
#
_symmetry.space_group_name_H-M   'P 1'
#
loop_
_entity.id
_entity.type
_entity.pdbx_description
1 polymer ?
#
loop_
_entity_poly.entity_id
_entity_poly.type
_entity_poly.pdbx_seq_one_letter_code
_entity_poly.pdbx_strand_id
1 'polypeptide(L)'
;MWRRISALALALLLWNTNLAAAAPQSITRDDQKDVMVTIYNGNLGLVKDTREIRLDAGMLEVQFADVAAQIDPTSVHLKSLTDPSGLKILEQNYEYDLLTSAKLLEKYVGKKVRLYQSNGTYQEATLLSANGPVYEINGQIHMGHYGQVVLPALPDNLVSKPTLVWLLRNARAAAQRVEASYLTGGITWKADYVMAINPTDTRSDLTGWVTIDNKSGGTYSNAALKLVAGDINRATDPRREGRVLEKAALASPAPNASRDFREETFFEYHLYSLDGRTTIKDNQTKQLALMSAAEVPVDKHFTTTEPPITTGPPMACPCRTRRWACISI
;
A
#
# COMPACT_ATOMS: atom_id res chain seq x y z
N MET A 1 -13.96 -13.07 88.52
CA MET A 1 -14.26 -12.03 87.53
C MET A 1 -13.25 -12.09 86.41
N TRP A 2 -13.55 -12.80 85.34
CA TRP A 2 -12.68 -12.91 84.20
C TRP A 2 -13.26 -12.17 83.02
N ARG A 3 -12.59 -11.14 82.57
CA ARG A 3 -12.92 -10.38 81.33
C ARG A 3 -12.36 -11.12 80.13
N ARG A 4 -13.21 -11.57 79.25
CA ARG A 4 -12.85 -12.11 77.92
C ARG A 4 -12.56 -10.92 76.98
N ILE A 5 -11.32 -10.86 76.49
CA ILE A 5 -10.92 -9.95 75.42
C ILE A 5 -11.11 -10.74 74.11
N SER A 6 -12.09 -10.31 73.31
CA SER A 6 -12.26 -10.87 71.96
C SER A 6 -11.34 -10.11 71.01
N ALA A 7 -10.36 -10.77 70.43
CA ALA A 7 -9.52 -10.24 69.37
C ALA A 7 -10.24 -10.40 68.03
N LEU A 8 -10.69 -9.27 67.45
CA LEU A 8 -11.14 -9.20 66.05
C LEU A 8 -9.92 -9.25 65.13
N ALA A 9 -9.66 -10.37 64.47
CA ALA A 9 -8.72 -10.48 63.41
C ALA A 9 -9.34 -9.89 62.11
N LEU A 10 -8.91 -8.69 61.73
CA LEU A 10 -9.29 -8.04 60.50
C LEU A 10 -8.44 -8.65 59.33
N ALA A 11 -9.02 -9.61 58.63
CA ALA A 11 -8.40 -10.19 57.41
C ALA A 11 -8.52 -9.19 56.24
N LEU A 12 -7.46 -8.44 55.98
CA LEU A 12 -7.28 -7.64 54.76
C LEU A 12 -7.05 -8.59 53.60
N LEU A 13 -8.10 -8.93 52.88
CA LEU A 13 -8.02 -9.56 51.57
C LEU A 13 -7.50 -8.51 50.57
N LEU A 14 -6.18 -8.50 50.35
CA LEU A 14 -5.57 -7.81 49.22
C LEU A 14 -6.01 -8.50 47.94
N TRP A 15 -7.04 -7.98 47.31
CA TRP A 15 -7.36 -8.31 45.91
C TRP A 15 -6.23 -7.74 45.05
N ASN A 16 -5.25 -8.58 44.74
CA ASN A 16 -4.36 -8.34 43.61
C ASN A 16 -5.19 -8.47 42.35
N THR A 17 -5.76 -7.37 41.88
CA THR A 17 -6.25 -7.30 40.50
C THR A 17 -5.03 -7.30 39.59
N ASN A 18 -4.60 -8.50 39.19
CA ASN A 18 -3.75 -8.62 38.01
C ASN A 18 -4.55 -8.01 36.85
N LEU A 19 -4.23 -6.77 36.49
CA LEU A 19 -4.59 -6.24 35.17
C LEU A 19 -3.81 -7.06 34.16
N ALA A 20 -4.34 -8.22 33.80
CA ALA A 20 -3.86 -8.93 32.62
C ALA A 20 -4.12 -7.97 31.46
N ALA A 21 -3.06 -7.49 30.82
CA ALA A 21 -3.18 -6.79 29.54
C ALA A 21 -3.98 -7.71 28.62
N ALA A 22 -5.14 -7.25 28.15
CA ALA A 22 -5.92 -8.02 27.21
C ALA A 22 -5.06 -8.30 25.97
N ALA A 23 -5.08 -9.55 25.50
CA ALA A 23 -4.35 -9.89 24.27
C ALA A 23 -4.79 -8.96 23.13
N PRO A 24 -3.86 -8.51 22.27
CA PRO A 24 -4.18 -7.62 21.17
C PRO A 24 -5.24 -8.24 20.26
N GLN A 25 -6.26 -7.47 19.90
CA GLN A 25 -7.30 -7.92 19.01
C GLN A 25 -6.82 -7.84 17.56
N SER A 26 -6.65 -8.98 16.90
CA SER A 26 -6.25 -9.04 15.50
C SER A 26 -7.45 -8.92 14.58
N ILE A 27 -7.37 -7.97 13.64
CA ILE A 27 -8.35 -7.71 12.58
C ILE A 27 -7.68 -8.03 11.25
N THR A 28 -8.25 -8.95 10.51
CA THR A 28 -7.69 -9.45 9.27
C THR A 28 -8.52 -9.01 8.06
N ARG A 29 -8.13 -9.45 6.88
CA ARG A 29 -8.91 -9.23 5.66
C ARG A 29 -10.28 -9.90 5.68
N ASP A 30 -10.48 -10.92 6.48
CA ASP A 30 -11.77 -11.63 6.59
C ASP A 30 -12.86 -10.73 7.19
N ASP A 31 -12.47 -9.73 7.97
CA ASP A 31 -13.36 -8.72 8.55
C ASP A 31 -13.72 -7.58 7.58
N GLN A 32 -13.08 -7.56 6.38
CA GLN A 32 -13.25 -6.51 5.38
C GLN A 32 -14.66 -6.55 4.77
N LYS A 33 -15.33 -5.41 4.80
CA LYS A 33 -16.67 -5.21 4.22
C LYS A 33 -16.61 -4.40 2.94
N ASP A 34 -15.68 -3.45 2.86
CA ASP A 34 -15.53 -2.60 1.71
C ASP A 34 -14.08 -2.14 1.55
N VAL A 35 -13.65 -1.99 0.32
CA VAL A 35 -12.37 -1.37 -0.01
C VAL A 35 -12.50 -0.46 -1.22
N MET A 36 -11.94 0.74 -1.12
CA MET A 36 -11.84 1.70 -2.21
C MET A 36 -10.37 2.03 -2.44
N VAL A 37 -9.96 2.03 -3.69
CA VAL A 37 -8.60 2.40 -4.10
C VAL A 37 -8.69 3.53 -5.10
N THR A 38 -8.06 4.66 -4.78
CA THR A 38 -7.86 5.76 -5.72
C THR A 38 -6.40 5.77 -6.12
N ILE A 39 -6.13 5.55 -7.41
CA ILE A 39 -4.76 5.48 -7.94
C ILE A 39 -4.45 6.77 -8.68
N TYR A 40 -3.34 7.37 -8.33
CA TYR A 40 -2.78 8.55 -8.98
C TYR A 40 -1.68 8.13 -9.96
N ASN A 41 -1.41 8.94 -11.00
CA ASN A 41 -0.38 8.62 -11.99
C ASN A 41 1.07 8.73 -11.45
N GLY A 42 1.28 9.36 -10.29
CA GLY A 42 2.57 9.60 -9.65
C GLY A 42 3.05 8.53 -8.64
N ASN A 43 2.87 7.24 -8.90
CA ASN A 43 3.25 6.15 -7.98
C ASN A 43 2.65 6.32 -6.58
N LEU A 44 1.38 6.62 -6.52
CA LEU A 44 0.63 6.87 -5.30
C LEU A 44 -0.77 6.27 -5.38
N GLY A 45 -1.20 5.64 -4.28
CA GLY A 45 -2.57 5.18 -4.10
C GLY A 45 -3.12 5.67 -2.76
N LEU A 46 -4.39 6.06 -2.73
CA LEU A 46 -5.16 6.24 -1.51
C LEU A 46 -6.06 5.02 -1.34
N VAL A 47 -5.87 4.30 -0.24
CA VAL A 47 -6.68 3.15 0.15
C VAL A 47 -7.61 3.55 1.27
N LYS A 48 -8.89 3.16 1.16
CA LYS A 48 -9.87 3.20 2.24
C LYS A 48 -10.38 1.78 2.45
N ASP A 49 -10.05 1.21 3.60
CA ASP A 49 -10.37 -0.16 3.97
C ASP A 49 -11.35 -0.13 5.16
N THR A 50 -12.57 -0.59 4.91
CA THR A 50 -13.64 -0.64 5.91
C THR A 50 -13.81 -2.07 6.40
N ARG A 51 -13.64 -2.27 7.72
CA ARG A 51 -13.82 -3.57 8.38
C ARG A 51 -14.89 -3.48 9.45
N GLU A 52 -15.56 -4.60 9.69
CA GLU A 52 -16.54 -4.74 10.77
C GLU A 52 -15.94 -5.58 11.88
N ILE A 53 -15.82 -4.98 13.06
CA ILE A 53 -15.14 -5.58 14.21
C ILE A 53 -15.95 -5.38 15.47
N ARG A 54 -15.81 -6.29 16.42
CA ARG A 54 -16.37 -6.12 17.76
C ARG A 54 -15.28 -5.60 18.68
N LEU A 55 -15.46 -4.37 19.19
CA LEU A 55 -14.54 -3.76 20.14
C LEU A 55 -15.14 -3.81 21.55
N ASP A 56 -14.31 -4.22 22.52
CA ASP A 56 -14.66 -4.13 23.92
C ASP A 56 -14.60 -2.68 24.42
N ALA A 57 -15.23 -2.39 25.57
CA ALA A 57 -15.14 -1.08 26.20
C ALA A 57 -13.82 -0.91 26.96
N GLY A 58 -13.29 0.31 27.00
CA GLY A 58 -12.05 0.63 27.71
C GLY A 58 -10.87 0.83 26.78
N MET A 59 -9.68 0.55 27.28
CA MET A 59 -8.44 0.61 26.53
C MET A 59 -8.16 -0.76 25.91
N LEU A 60 -7.84 -0.78 24.62
CA LEU A 60 -7.57 -2.01 23.89
C LEU A 60 -6.52 -1.77 22.82
N GLU A 61 -5.68 -2.77 22.58
CA GLU A 61 -4.76 -2.81 21.47
C GLU A 61 -5.38 -3.56 20.29
N VAL A 62 -5.32 -2.95 19.12
CA VAL A 62 -5.91 -3.48 17.90
C VAL A 62 -4.83 -3.60 16.82
N GLN A 63 -4.68 -4.79 16.27
CA GLN A 63 -3.78 -5.10 15.17
C GLN A 63 -4.57 -5.24 13.88
N PHE A 64 -4.37 -4.32 12.95
CA PHE A 64 -5.04 -4.29 11.65
C PHE A 64 -4.05 -4.81 10.59
N ALA A 65 -4.13 -6.10 10.33
CA ALA A 65 -3.23 -6.81 9.44
C ALA A 65 -3.63 -6.68 7.97
N ASP A 66 -2.76 -7.15 7.07
CA ASP A 66 -2.99 -7.19 5.61
C ASP A 66 -3.10 -5.82 4.94
N VAL A 67 -2.42 -4.80 5.49
CA VAL A 67 -2.27 -3.50 4.81
C VAL A 67 -1.18 -3.55 3.74
N ALA A 68 -1.08 -2.50 2.92
CA ALA A 68 -0.03 -2.42 1.91
C ALA A 68 1.37 -2.34 2.55
N ALA A 69 2.36 -3.02 1.96
CA ALA A 69 3.72 -3.00 2.49
C ALA A 69 4.43 -1.65 2.26
N GLN A 70 4.03 -0.90 1.21
CA GLN A 70 4.57 0.42 0.89
C GLN A 70 3.69 1.58 1.41
N ILE A 71 2.99 1.33 2.51
CA ILE A 71 2.18 2.35 3.19
C ILE A 71 3.05 3.51 3.68
N ASP A 72 2.53 4.73 3.61
CA ASP A 72 3.07 5.87 4.33
C ASP A 72 2.43 5.92 5.73
N PRO A 73 3.16 5.56 6.80
CA PRO A 73 2.59 5.47 8.14
C PRO A 73 2.05 6.80 8.66
N THR A 74 2.58 7.93 8.17
CA THR A 74 2.18 9.27 8.60
C THR A 74 0.83 9.70 8.01
N SER A 75 0.40 9.04 6.94
CA SER A 75 -0.87 9.30 6.26
C SER A 75 -2.04 8.50 6.81
N VAL A 76 -1.78 7.58 7.76
CA VAL A 76 -2.79 6.66 8.26
C VAL A 76 -3.80 7.38 9.13
N HIS A 77 -5.08 7.17 8.84
CA HIS A 77 -6.20 7.69 9.60
C HIS A 77 -7.22 6.58 9.86
N LEU A 78 -7.56 6.35 11.12
CA LEU A 78 -8.61 5.42 11.54
C LEU A 78 -9.81 6.21 12.06
N LYS A 79 -10.99 5.81 11.66
CA LYS A 79 -12.25 6.36 12.23
C LYS A 79 -13.30 5.26 12.37
N SER A 80 -14.15 5.39 13.38
CA SER A 80 -15.38 4.61 13.44
C SER A 80 -16.46 5.26 12.59
N LEU A 81 -17.09 4.49 11.71
CA LEU A 81 -18.26 4.93 10.95
C LEU A 81 -19.55 4.76 11.73
N THR A 82 -19.55 3.88 12.75
CA THR A 82 -20.72 3.58 13.59
C THR A 82 -20.82 4.50 14.81
N ASP A 83 -19.71 4.77 15.48
CA ASP A 83 -19.62 5.62 16.66
C ASP A 83 -18.38 6.53 16.59
N PRO A 84 -18.41 7.60 15.78
CA PRO A 84 -17.24 8.47 15.58
C PRO A 84 -16.74 9.17 16.85
N SER A 85 -17.62 9.44 17.80
CA SER A 85 -17.29 10.11 19.06
C SER A 85 -16.82 9.15 20.16
N GLY A 86 -17.21 7.88 20.08
CA GLY A 86 -16.93 6.86 21.08
C GLY A 86 -15.56 6.19 20.92
N LEU A 87 -14.95 6.28 19.75
CA LEU A 87 -13.63 5.68 19.47
C LEU A 87 -12.55 6.76 19.42
N LYS A 88 -11.54 6.66 20.30
CA LYS A 88 -10.40 7.58 20.34
C LYS A 88 -9.10 6.79 20.13
N ILE A 89 -8.27 7.28 19.23
CA ILE A 89 -6.93 6.76 18.99
C ILE A 89 -6.00 7.45 19.99
N LEU A 90 -5.23 6.66 20.74
CA LEU A 90 -4.24 7.14 21.70
C LEU A 90 -2.84 7.01 21.14
N GLU A 91 -2.54 5.88 20.48
CA GLU A 91 -1.25 5.60 19.85
C GLU A 91 -1.47 4.89 18.52
N GLN A 92 -0.54 5.10 17.59
CA GLN A 92 -0.53 4.47 16.28
C GLN A 92 0.89 4.04 15.94
N ASN A 93 1.07 2.75 15.67
CA ASN A 93 2.33 2.15 15.27
C ASN A 93 2.15 1.39 13.96
N TYR A 94 3.21 1.31 13.18
CA TYR A 94 3.26 0.51 11.96
C TYR A 94 4.34 -0.55 12.10
N GLU A 95 3.94 -1.82 12.10
CA GLU A 95 4.83 -2.97 12.18
C GLU A 95 5.06 -3.54 10.78
N TYR A 96 6.27 -3.41 10.29
CA TYR A 96 6.70 -3.84 8.96
C TYR A 96 7.89 -4.80 8.98
N ASP A 97 8.35 -5.19 10.17
CA ASP A 97 9.45 -6.14 10.32
C ASP A 97 8.94 -7.56 9.98
N LEU A 98 8.88 -7.81 8.66
CA LEU A 98 8.27 -9.02 8.13
C LEU A 98 9.11 -10.25 8.47
N LEU A 99 8.42 -11.33 8.80
CA LEU A 99 9.00 -12.63 9.09
C LEU A 99 9.76 -13.17 7.88
N THR A 100 11.09 -13.16 7.96
CA THR A 100 12.00 -13.81 7.01
C THR A 100 13.07 -14.59 7.76
N SER A 101 13.69 -15.57 7.11
CA SER A 101 14.78 -16.34 7.71
C SER A 101 15.93 -15.43 8.16
N ALA A 102 16.27 -14.41 7.39
CA ALA A 102 17.30 -13.45 7.70
C ALA A 102 16.95 -12.63 8.95
N LYS A 103 15.72 -12.10 9.01
CA LYS A 103 15.24 -11.33 10.17
C LYS A 103 15.15 -12.17 11.45
N LEU A 104 14.71 -13.43 11.32
CA LEU A 104 14.74 -14.37 12.42
C LEU A 104 16.15 -14.53 12.98
N LEU A 105 17.12 -14.77 12.13
CA LEU A 105 18.52 -14.90 12.56
C LEU A 105 19.05 -13.59 13.17
N GLU A 106 18.76 -12.42 12.59
CA GLU A 106 19.14 -11.12 13.17
C GLU A 106 18.62 -10.95 14.60
N LYS A 107 17.36 -11.30 14.88
CA LYS A 107 16.75 -11.20 16.22
C LYS A 107 17.30 -12.23 17.22
N TYR A 108 17.97 -13.26 16.71
CA TYR A 108 18.60 -14.30 17.52
C TYR A 108 20.11 -14.10 17.73
N VAL A 109 20.70 -13.06 17.18
CA VAL A 109 22.11 -12.73 17.49
C VAL A 109 22.27 -12.51 19.00
N GLY A 110 23.25 -13.20 19.60
CA GLY A 110 23.48 -13.25 21.03
C GLY A 110 22.59 -14.22 21.81
N LYS A 111 21.68 -14.93 21.16
CA LYS A 111 20.76 -15.90 21.81
C LYS A 111 21.12 -17.34 21.45
N LYS A 112 20.62 -18.27 22.25
CA LYS A 112 20.78 -19.70 22.01
C LYS A 112 19.88 -20.20 20.90
N VAL A 113 20.43 -21.02 20.02
CA VAL A 113 19.77 -21.72 18.91
C VAL A 113 20.14 -23.19 18.96
N ARG A 114 19.39 -24.05 18.27
CA ARG A 114 19.72 -25.47 18.10
C ARG A 114 20.15 -25.72 16.67
N LEU A 115 21.28 -26.37 16.51
CA LEU A 115 21.86 -26.74 15.22
C LEU A 115 21.68 -28.25 15.04
N TYR A 116 20.74 -28.65 14.17
CA TYR A 116 20.49 -30.05 13.84
C TYR A 116 21.44 -30.51 12.74
N GLN A 117 22.11 -31.64 12.98
CA GLN A 117 22.97 -32.30 12.03
C GLN A 117 22.20 -33.34 11.20
N SER A 118 22.77 -33.77 10.09
CA SER A 118 22.18 -34.77 9.20
C SER A 118 21.95 -36.14 9.83
N ASN A 119 22.64 -36.45 10.93
CA ASN A 119 22.50 -37.67 11.71
C ASN A 119 21.32 -37.62 12.73
N GLY A 120 20.53 -36.51 12.75
CA GLY A 120 19.40 -36.34 13.67
C GLY A 120 19.78 -35.85 15.07
N THR A 121 21.07 -35.65 15.36
CA THR A 121 21.51 -35.03 16.63
C THR A 121 21.49 -33.52 16.53
N TYR A 122 21.38 -32.81 17.67
CA TYR A 122 21.49 -31.37 17.71
C TYR A 122 22.52 -30.92 18.74
N GLN A 123 23.06 -29.74 18.52
CA GLN A 123 23.92 -29.03 19.48
C GLN A 123 23.30 -27.66 19.77
N GLU A 124 23.42 -27.26 21.07
CA GLU A 124 23.09 -25.87 21.42
C GLU A 124 24.28 -24.99 21.08
N ALA A 125 23.97 -23.85 20.47
CA ALA A 125 24.94 -22.85 20.07
C ALA A 125 24.41 -21.45 20.39
N THR A 126 25.33 -20.50 20.58
CA THR A 126 24.98 -19.08 20.61
C THR A 126 25.22 -18.51 19.20
N LEU A 127 24.22 -17.90 18.60
CA LEU A 127 24.38 -17.22 17.30
C LEU A 127 25.10 -15.89 17.52
N LEU A 128 26.32 -15.74 16.99
CA LEU A 128 27.13 -14.51 17.12
C LEU A 128 26.92 -13.53 15.95
N SER A 129 26.62 -14.05 14.76
CA SER A 129 26.35 -13.23 13.57
C SER A 129 25.32 -13.92 12.68
N ALA A 130 24.38 -13.14 12.13
CA ALA A 130 23.38 -13.61 11.18
C ALA A 130 23.87 -13.52 9.72
N ASN A 131 24.72 -12.55 9.42
CA ASN A 131 25.26 -12.33 8.07
C ASN A 131 26.56 -13.11 7.91
N GLY A 132 26.52 -14.24 7.16
CA GLY A 132 27.56 -15.26 7.19
C GLY A 132 27.56 -15.93 8.58
N PRO A 133 26.62 -16.86 8.85
CA PRO A 133 26.30 -17.25 10.23
C PRO A 133 27.53 -17.75 10.98
N VAL A 134 27.73 -17.18 12.18
CA VAL A 134 28.82 -17.51 13.10
C VAL A 134 28.22 -17.97 14.41
N TYR A 135 28.67 -19.09 14.92
CA TYR A 135 28.17 -19.71 16.15
C TYR A 135 29.27 -19.92 17.18
N GLU A 136 28.94 -19.77 18.42
CA GLU A 136 29.76 -20.28 19.54
C GLU A 136 29.17 -21.61 20.01
N ILE A 137 29.99 -22.65 19.97
CA ILE A 137 29.66 -24.00 20.41
C ILE A 137 30.73 -24.48 21.37
N ASN A 138 30.38 -24.75 22.64
CA ASN A 138 31.32 -25.20 23.68
C ASN A 138 32.57 -24.29 23.81
N GLY A 139 32.38 -22.96 23.69
CA GLY A 139 33.44 -21.97 23.78
C GLY A 139 34.32 -21.84 22.52
N GLN A 140 33.99 -22.52 21.43
CA GLN A 140 34.70 -22.43 20.14
C GLN A 140 33.85 -21.70 19.12
N ILE A 141 34.51 -20.92 18.24
CA ILE A 141 33.85 -20.16 17.17
C ILE A 141 33.80 -21.00 15.92
N HIS A 142 32.58 -21.23 15.43
CA HIS A 142 32.30 -21.95 14.18
C HIS A 142 31.72 -20.98 13.15
N MET A 143 32.29 -20.95 11.95
CA MET A 143 31.87 -20.10 10.84
C MET A 143 31.21 -20.92 9.74
N GLY A 144 30.14 -20.37 9.16
CA GLY A 144 29.43 -20.99 8.02
C GLY A 144 28.25 -21.87 8.47
N HIS A 145 27.76 -22.69 7.52
CA HIS A 145 26.60 -23.57 7.76
C HIS A 145 27.03 -24.82 8.56
N TYR A 146 26.45 -24.95 9.74
CA TYR A 146 26.74 -26.05 10.65
C TYR A 146 25.55 -27.04 10.81
N GLY A 147 24.57 -26.97 9.92
CA GLY A 147 23.35 -27.77 9.96
C GLY A 147 22.09 -26.92 9.87
N GLN A 148 20.94 -27.55 10.13
CA GLN A 148 19.66 -26.84 10.14
C GLN A 148 19.52 -26.06 11.46
N VAL A 149 19.33 -24.73 11.34
CA VAL A 149 19.09 -23.88 12.51
C VAL A 149 17.64 -23.99 12.94
N VAL A 150 17.41 -24.30 14.20
CA VAL A 150 16.08 -24.36 14.81
C VAL A 150 16.04 -23.36 15.98
N LEU A 151 15.07 -22.48 15.92
CA LEU A 151 14.84 -21.43 16.90
C LEU A 151 13.82 -21.89 17.94
N PRO A 152 14.02 -21.61 19.25
CA PRO A 152 13.14 -22.10 20.31
C PRO A 152 11.74 -21.44 20.30
N ALA A 153 11.64 -20.17 19.82
CA ALA A 153 10.39 -19.41 19.78
C ALA A 153 10.40 -18.39 18.66
N LEU A 154 9.24 -17.86 18.33
CA LEU A 154 9.10 -16.70 17.45
C LEU A 154 9.38 -15.42 18.28
N PRO A 155 10.22 -14.48 17.82
CA PRO A 155 10.37 -13.17 18.46
C PRO A 155 9.08 -12.35 18.41
N ASP A 156 8.81 -11.61 19.48
CA ASP A 156 7.54 -10.90 19.70
C ASP A 156 7.24 -9.78 18.67
N ASN A 157 8.24 -9.26 17.96
CA ASN A 157 8.10 -8.10 17.06
C ASN A 157 8.16 -8.48 15.57
N LEU A 158 8.08 -9.75 15.21
CA LEU A 158 8.01 -10.15 13.81
C LEU A 158 6.59 -10.47 13.41
N VAL A 159 6.11 -9.80 12.37
CA VAL A 159 4.77 -9.99 11.82
C VAL A 159 4.84 -10.73 10.49
N SER A 160 3.87 -11.60 10.24
CA SER A 160 3.79 -12.34 8.97
C SER A 160 3.36 -11.43 7.81
N LYS A 161 2.70 -10.32 8.10
CA LYS A 161 2.19 -9.34 7.15
C LYS A 161 2.28 -7.94 7.72
N PRO A 162 2.39 -6.90 6.88
CA PRO A 162 2.38 -5.53 7.34
C PRO A 162 1.12 -5.24 8.17
N THR A 163 1.31 -4.67 9.36
CA THR A 163 0.24 -4.53 10.36
C THR A 163 0.29 -3.12 10.97
N LEU A 164 -0.87 -2.47 11.02
CA LEU A 164 -1.06 -1.26 11.81
C LEU A 164 -1.52 -1.65 13.21
N VAL A 165 -0.87 -1.07 14.22
CA VAL A 165 -1.18 -1.34 15.63
C VAL A 165 -1.65 -0.05 16.27
N TRP A 166 -2.85 -0.08 16.86
CA TRP A 166 -3.42 1.05 17.55
C TRP A 166 -3.72 0.74 19.01
N LEU A 167 -3.35 1.66 19.87
CA LEU A 167 -3.93 1.74 21.22
C LEU A 167 -5.17 2.62 21.16
N LEU A 168 -6.31 2.03 21.39
CA LEU A 168 -7.61 2.68 21.29
C LEU A 168 -8.27 2.82 22.66
N ARG A 169 -9.10 3.86 22.81
CA ARG A 169 -10.08 3.93 23.89
C ARG A 169 -11.47 3.90 23.26
N ASN A 170 -12.24 2.86 23.61
CA ASN A 170 -13.60 2.67 23.15
C ASN A 170 -14.60 2.91 24.29
N ALA A 171 -15.60 3.73 24.03
CA ALA A 171 -16.56 4.13 25.07
C ALA A 171 -17.48 2.99 25.51
N ARG A 172 -17.81 2.06 24.61
CA ARG A 172 -18.72 0.94 24.88
C ARG A 172 -18.45 -0.26 24.01
N ALA A 173 -18.68 -1.45 24.55
CA ALA A 173 -18.54 -2.72 23.81
C ALA A 173 -19.64 -2.83 22.75
N ALA A 174 -19.28 -2.88 21.48
CA ALA A 174 -20.21 -3.02 20.36
C ALA A 174 -19.48 -3.51 19.09
N ALA A 175 -20.26 -4.07 18.16
CA ALA A 175 -19.82 -4.22 16.79
C ALA A 175 -19.75 -2.83 16.13
N GLN A 176 -18.64 -2.52 15.48
CA GLN A 176 -18.39 -1.24 14.83
C GLN A 176 -17.84 -1.45 13.44
N ARG A 177 -18.24 -0.59 12.52
CA ARG A 177 -17.55 -0.40 11.25
C ARG A 177 -16.45 0.63 11.43
N VAL A 178 -15.22 0.24 11.17
CA VAL A 178 -14.06 1.13 11.20
C VAL A 178 -13.49 1.26 9.78
N GLU A 179 -13.10 2.46 9.43
CA GLU A 179 -12.43 2.76 8.16
C GLU A 179 -10.99 3.19 8.46
N ALA A 180 -10.03 2.41 7.95
CA ALA A 180 -8.64 2.79 7.88
C ALA A 180 -8.38 3.40 6.49
N SER A 181 -7.90 4.63 6.44
CA SER A 181 -7.49 5.28 5.20
C SER A 181 -6.01 5.63 5.25
N TYR A 182 -5.29 5.36 4.15
CA TYR A 182 -3.85 5.58 4.09
C TYR A 182 -3.36 5.75 2.66
N LEU A 183 -2.22 6.42 2.51
CA LEU A 183 -1.48 6.50 1.27
C LEU A 183 -0.49 5.35 1.15
N THR A 184 -0.28 4.85 -0.06
CA THR A 184 0.71 3.82 -0.37
C THR A 184 1.44 4.14 -1.66
N GLY A 185 2.73 3.83 -1.69
CA GLY A 185 3.50 3.76 -2.93
C GLY A 185 3.28 2.43 -3.65
N GLY A 186 4.05 2.21 -4.73
CA GLY A 186 4.07 0.93 -5.45
C GLY A 186 2.81 0.65 -6.28
N ILE A 187 1.97 1.63 -6.54
CA ILE A 187 0.81 1.49 -7.41
C ILE A 187 0.72 2.67 -8.37
N THR A 188 0.56 2.36 -9.67
CA THR A 188 0.50 3.35 -10.75
C THR A 188 -0.56 2.94 -11.77
N TRP A 189 -0.95 3.91 -12.58
CA TRP A 189 -1.78 3.64 -13.75
C TRP A 189 -1.36 4.49 -14.94
N LYS A 190 -1.69 4.02 -16.14
CA LYS A 190 -1.57 4.77 -17.39
C LYS A 190 -2.71 4.42 -18.33
N ALA A 191 -3.04 5.31 -19.25
CA ALA A 191 -3.95 5.04 -20.33
C ALA A 191 -3.17 4.83 -21.64
N ASP A 192 -3.55 3.81 -22.36
CA ASP A 192 -3.02 3.50 -23.70
C ASP A 192 -4.19 3.52 -24.68
N TYR A 193 -4.02 4.18 -25.83
CA TYR A 193 -5.05 4.32 -26.86
C TYR A 193 -4.58 3.68 -28.15
N VAL A 194 -5.49 2.98 -28.80
CA VAL A 194 -5.32 2.42 -30.15
C VAL A 194 -6.33 3.08 -31.07
N MET A 195 -5.82 3.71 -32.11
CA MET A 195 -6.64 4.32 -33.16
C MET A 195 -6.40 3.58 -34.47
N ALA A 196 -7.45 2.98 -35.02
CA ALA A 196 -7.45 2.33 -36.32
C ALA A 196 -8.16 3.24 -37.35
N ILE A 197 -7.44 3.71 -38.39
CA ILE A 197 -7.95 4.63 -39.39
C ILE A 197 -8.39 3.82 -40.62
N ASN A 198 -9.51 4.18 -41.21
CA ASN A 198 -10.01 3.56 -42.43
C ASN A 198 -9.10 3.89 -43.65
N PRO A 199 -9.17 3.12 -44.74
CA PRO A 199 -8.32 3.33 -45.93
C PRO A 199 -8.46 4.70 -46.60
N THR A 200 -9.56 5.41 -46.35
CA THR A 200 -9.82 6.74 -46.94
C THR A 200 -9.40 7.89 -45.99
N ASP A 201 -8.83 7.62 -44.85
CA ASP A 201 -8.38 8.61 -43.84
C ASP A 201 -9.49 9.57 -43.38
N THR A 202 -10.74 9.12 -43.37
CA THR A 202 -11.91 9.95 -43.04
C THR A 202 -12.60 9.54 -41.74
N ARG A 203 -12.33 8.31 -41.27
CA ARG A 203 -12.92 7.75 -40.06
C ARG A 203 -11.92 6.89 -39.30
N SER A 204 -12.08 6.81 -37.98
CA SER A 204 -11.27 5.95 -37.12
C SER A 204 -12.10 5.25 -36.07
N ASP A 205 -11.65 4.08 -35.69
CA ASP A 205 -12.06 3.40 -34.44
C ASP A 205 -11.03 3.66 -33.36
N LEU A 206 -11.48 4.15 -32.22
CA LEU A 206 -10.64 4.47 -31.07
C LEU A 206 -10.97 3.53 -29.90
N THR A 207 -9.96 2.86 -29.38
CA THR A 207 -10.08 2.02 -28.19
C THR A 207 -9.07 2.47 -27.15
N GLY A 208 -9.54 2.74 -25.93
CA GLY A 208 -8.71 3.13 -24.80
C GLY A 208 -8.66 2.03 -23.74
N TRP A 209 -7.48 1.81 -23.18
CA TRP A 209 -7.22 0.86 -22.11
C TRP A 209 -6.53 1.55 -20.95
N VAL A 210 -6.91 1.18 -19.73
CA VAL A 210 -6.19 1.51 -18.51
C VAL A 210 -5.32 0.34 -18.11
N THR A 211 -4.04 0.59 -17.93
CA THR A 211 -3.07 -0.38 -17.39
C THR A 211 -2.72 0.05 -15.97
N ILE A 212 -2.98 -0.82 -15.00
CA ILE A 212 -2.65 -0.65 -13.57
C ILE A 212 -1.50 -1.59 -13.23
N ASP A 213 -0.41 -1.07 -12.65
CA ASP A 213 0.68 -1.87 -12.09
C ASP A 213 0.65 -1.75 -10.56
N ASN A 214 0.42 -2.86 -9.87
CA ASN A 214 0.34 -2.91 -8.42
C ASN A 214 1.51 -3.72 -7.84
N LYS A 215 2.41 -3.03 -7.17
CA LYS A 215 3.55 -3.55 -6.39
C LYS A 215 3.54 -3.00 -4.97
N SER A 216 2.38 -2.55 -4.49
CA SER A 216 2.23 -1.93 -3.17
C SER A 216 2.45 -2.90 -2.00
N GLY A 217 2.50 -4.22 -2.27
CA GLY A 217 2.50 -5.26 -1.25
C GLY A 217 1.08 -5.54 -0.70
N GLY A 218 0.05 -4.94 -1.29
CA GLY A 218 -1.35 -5.14 -0.91
C GLY A 218 -2.19 -5.70 -2.06
N THR A 219 -3.10 -6.62 -1.75
CA THR A 219 -4.15 -7.08 -2.67
C THR A 219 -5.47 -6.42 -2.29
N TYR A 220 -6.16 -5.84 -3.26
CA TYR A 220 -7.43 -5.14 -3.07
C TYR A 220 -8.54 -5.94 -3.74
N SER A 221 -9.23 -6.77 -2.96
CA SER A 221 -10.27 -7.67 -3.45
C SER A 221 -11.59 -6.94 -3.59
N ASN A 222 -12.26 -7.11 -4.74
CA ASN A 222 -13.58 -6.49 -4.99
C ASN A 222 -13.61 -4.98 -4.66
N ALA A 223 -12.57 -4.25 -5.07
CA ALA A 223 -12.39 -2.83 -4.76
C ALA A 223 -13.22 -1.93 -5.66
N ALA A 224 -13.74 -0.86 -5.10
CA ALA A 224 -14.18 0.30 -5.86
C ALA A 224 -12.92 1.05 -6.35
N LEU A 225 -12.79 1.23 -7.67
CA LEU A 225 -11.60 1.81 -8.28
C LEU A 225 -11.87 3.23 -8.76
N LYS A 226 -10.97 4.13 -8.40
CA LYS A 226 -10.89 5.48 -8.95
C LYS A 226 -9.49 5.75 -9.47
N LEU A 227 -9.40 6.46 -10.58
CA LEU A 227 -8.14 6.87 -11.20
C LEU A 227 -8.12 8.39 -11.30
N VAL A 228 -7.00 8.98 -10.94
CA VAL A 228 -6.82 10.44 -10.99
C VAL A 228 -5.68 10.76 -11.93
N ALA A 229 -5.99 11.52 -12.99
CA ALA A 229 -5.02 12.12 -13.89
C ALA A 229 -4.81 13.58 -13.52
N GLY A 230 -3.56 14.05 -13.53
CA GLY A 230 -3.15 15.41 -13.19
C GLY A 230 -1.96 15.41 -12.24
N ASP A 231 -1.30 16.55 -12.12
CA ASP A 231 -0.13 16.71 -11.24
C ASP A 231 -0.59 16.94 -9.80
N ILE A 232 -0.24 16.00 -8.92
CA ILE A 232 -0.55 16.12 -7.50
C ILE A 232 0.52 16.98 -6.84
N ASN A 233 0.15 18.16 -6.35
CA ASN A 233 0.99 18.94 -5.45
C ASN A 233 1.04 18.24 -4.08
N ARG A 234 2.10 17.46 -3.86
CA ARG A 234 2.49 17.06 -2.52
C ARG A 234 3.15 18.25 -1.85
N ALA A 235 2.76 18.57 -0.61
CA ALA A 235 3.58 19.39 0.26
C ALA A 235 4.91 18.64 0.49
N THR A 236 5.88 18.91 -0.36
CA THR A 236 7.23 18.37 -0.26
C THR A 236 8.01 19.16 0.77
N ASP A 237 8.83 18.45 1.55
CA ASP A 237 9.83 19.06 2.43
C ASP A 237 10.67 20.10 1.63
N PRO A 238 10.79 21.36 2.08
CA PRO A 238 11.42 22.46 1.30
C PRO A 238 12.87 22.25 0.88
N ARG A 239 13.49 21.13 1.26
CA ARG A 239 14.89 20.79 0.93
C ARG A 239 15.10 20.15 -0.44
N ARG A 240 14.06 19.92 -1.24
CA ARG A 240 14.16 19.31 -2.59
C ARG A 240 13.64 20.16 -3.74
N GLU A 241 13.40 21.45 -3.54
CA GLU A 241 13.03 22.33 -4.65
C GLU A 241 14.22 22.74 -5.50
N GLY A 242 14.32 22.09 -6.64
CA GLY A 242 15.16 22.51 -7.75
C GLY A 242 14.64 21.90 -9.05
N ARG A 243 13.84 22.67 -9.80
CA ARG A 243 13.38 22.42 -11.17
C ARG A 243 12.12 21.57 -11.33
N VAL A 244 11.03 22.19 -11.60
CA VAL A 244 10.27 22.13 -12.87
C VAL A 244 9.10 23.10 -12.80
N LEU A 245 9.20 24.20 -13.51
CA LEU A 245 8.07 25.01 -13.97
C LEU A 245 7.96 24.84 -15.48
N GLU A 246 6.73 24.76 -15.95
CA GLU A 246 6.26 24.96 -17.33
C GLU A 246 5.85 23.72 -18.11
N LYS A 247 4.57 23.45 -18.12
CA LYS A 247 3.66 23.49 -19.29
C LYS A 247 2.31 22.87 -18.96
N ALA A 248 1.35 23.71 -18.66
CA ALA A 248 -0.06 23.38 -18.77
C ALA A 248 -0.59 24.02 -20.06
N ALA A 249 -1.22 23.27 -20.93
CA ALA A 249 -2.27 23.76 -21.81
C ALA A 249 -2.98 22.66 -22.59
N LEU A 250 -4.30 22.73 -22.54
CA LEU A 250 -5.30 22.30 -23.52
C LEU A 250 -5.70 20.81 -23.52
N ALA A 251 -6.78 20.54 -22.83
CA ALA A 251 -7.66 19.39 -23.11
C ALA A 251 -9.05 19.88 -23.48
N SER A 252 -9.52 19.52 -24.67
CA SER A 252 -10.90 19.66 -25.11
C SER A 252 -11.74 18.46 -24.65
N PRO A 253 -13.07 18.62 -24.43
CA PRO A 253 -13.90 17.57 -23.89
C PRO A 253 -14.15 16.45 -24.92
N ALA A 254 -13.99 15.21 -24.48
CA ALA A 254 -14.25 14.01 -25.25
C ALA A 254 -15.75 13.64 -25.27
N PRO A 255 -16.27 13.10 -26.38
CA PRO A 255 -17.65 12.63 -26.47
C PRO A 255 -17.81 11.18 -25.98
N ASN A 256 -18.90 10.96 -25.24
CA ASN A 256 -19.57 9.71 -24.88
C ASN A 256 -18.75 8.42 -24.73
N ALA A 257 -18.41 8.14 -23.49
CA ALA A 257 -17.80 6.89 -23.06
C ALA A 257 -18.81 5.72 -23.02
N SER A 258 -18.37 4.57 -23.49
CA SER A 258 -18.98 3.29 -23.18
C SER A 258 -18.84 2.97 -21.66
N ARG A 259 -19.78 2.27 -21.13
CA ARG A 259 -20.22 2.03 -19.74
C ARG A 259 -19.19 1.73 -18.64
N ASP A 260 -17.88 1.82 -18.85
CA ASP A 260 -16.92 1.28 -17.87
C ASP A 260 -16.31 2.32 -16.91
N PHE A 261 -16.20 3.60 -17.33
CA PHE A 261 -15.70 4.68 -16.50
C PHE A 261 -16.52 5.95 -16.62
N ARG A 262 -16.79 6.62 -15.49
CA ARG A 262 -17.35 7.96 -15.44
C ARG A 262 -16.25 8.95 -15.16
N GLU A 263 -16.19 10.03 -15.94
CA GLU A 263 -15.28 11.15 -15.76
C GLU A 263 -15.97 12.27 -14.98
N GLU A 264 -15.30 12.78 -13.96
CA GLU A 264 -15.68 13.99 -13.22
C GLU A 264 -14.47 14.93 -13.20
N THR A 265 -14.68 16.19 -13.64
CA THR A 265 -13.66 17.24 -13.55
C THR A 265 -13.66 17.81 -12.14
N PHE A 266 -12.51 17.74 -11.46
CA PHE A 266 -12.31 18.31 -10.14
C PHE A 266 -11.10 19.26 -10.18
N PHE A 267 -11.32 20.56 -10.38
CA PHE A 267 -10.30 21.58 -10.63
C PHE A 267 -9.46 21.23 -11.88
N GLU A 268 -8.14 21.03 -11.70
CA GLU A 268 -7.20 20.63 -12.75
C GLU A 268 -7.03 19.10 -12.88
N TYR A 269 -7.85 18.33 -12.16
CA TYR A 269 -7.77 16.86 -12.14
C TYR A 269 -8.95 16.24 -12.88
N HIS A 270 -8.67 15.16 -13.59
CA HIS A 270 -9.67 14.28 -14.16
C HIS A 270 -9.81 13.04 -13.29
N LEU A 271 -10.99 12.82 -12.73
CA LEU A 271 -11.33 11.66 -11.93
C LEU A 271 -12.13 10.67 -12.75
N TYR A 272 -11.58 9.49 -12.95
CA TYR A 272 -12.26 8.38 -13.62
C TYR A 272 -12.68 7.36 -12.58
N SER A 273 -13.97 7.06 -12.51
CA SER A 273 -14.51 6.04 -11.61
C SER A 273 -14.93 4.82 -12.44
N LEU A 274 -14.42 3.63 -12.07
CA LEU A 274 -14.85 2.37 -12.68
C LEU A 274 -16.29 2.07 -12.29
N ASP A 275 -17.12 1.78 -13.26
CA ASP A 275 -18.50 1.34 -13.02
C ASP A 275 -18.48 -0.15 -12.64
N GLY A 276 -18.65 -0.43 -11.35
CA GLY A 276 -18.51 -1.76 -10.76
C GLY A 276 -17.27 -1.91 -9.87
N ARG A 277 -16.91 -3.14 -9.60
CA ARG A 277 -15.80 -3.48 -8.69
C ARG A 277 -14.79 -4.38 -9.38
N THR A 278 -13.54 -4.27 -8.97
CA THR A 278 -12.46 -5.10 -9.52
C THR A 278 -11.51 -5.57 -8.43
N THR A 279 -10.86 -6.71 -8.65
CA THR A 279 -9.78 -7.19 -7.77
C THR A 279 -8.44 -6.81 -8.38
N ILE A 280 -7.61 -6.10 -7.61
CA ILE A 280 -6.25 -5.71 -7.98
C ILE A 280 -5.30 -6.48 -7.07
N LYS A 281 -4.66 -7.52 -7.60
CA LYS A 281 -3.74 -8.37 -6.83
C LYS A 281 -2.38 -7.68 -6.67
N ASP A 282 -1.69 -8.02 -5.59
CA ASP A 282 -0.29 -7.64 -5.44
C ASP A 282 0.59 -8.29 -6.52
N ASN A 283 1.63 -7.59 -6.96
CA ASN A 283 2.52 -8.00 -8.04
C ASN A 283 1.77 -8.34 -9.35
N GLN A 284 0.74 -7.56 -9.67
CA GLN A 284 -0.08 -7.73 -10.87
C GLN A 284 -0.07 -6.47 -11.73
N THR A 285 0.10 -6.68 -13.05
CA THR A 285 -0.30 -5.69 -14.06
C THR A 285 -1.67 -6.06 -14.59
N LYS A 286 -2.63 -5.14 -14.51
CA LYS A 286 -4.02 -5.34 -14.90
C LYS A 286 -4.42 -4.34 -15.96
N GLN A 287 -5.12 -4.82 -17.00
CA GLN A 287 -5.74 -3.95 -18.00
C GLN A 287 -7.25 -3.95 -17.87
N LEU A 288 -7.85 -2.76 -18.03
CA LEU A 288 -9.30 -2.53 -18.02
C LEU A 288 -9.65 -1.68 -19.25
N ALA A 289 -10.77 -1.98 -19.88
CA ALA A 289 -11.28 -1.16 -20.96
C ALA A 289 -11.70 0.22 -20.41
N LEU A 290 -11.16 1.30 -20.98
CA LEU A 290 -11.47 2.67 -20.61
C LEU A 290 -12.60 3.25 -21.44
N MET A 291 -12.48 3.11 -22.78
CA MET A 291 -13.44 3.63 -23.72
C MET A 291 -13.35 2.89 -25.04
N SER A 292 -14.44 2.93 -25.81
CA SER A 292 -14.47 2.49 -27.21
C SER A 292 -15.39 3.43 -28.01
N ALA A 293 -14.90 3.95 -29.12
CA ALA A 293 -15.67 4.77 -30.02
C ALA A 293 -15.38 4.29 -31.44
N ALA A 294 -16.46 4.00 -32.20
CA ALA A 294 -16.36 3.57 -33.58
C ALA A 294 -16.76 4.72 -34.53
N GLU A 295 -16.23 4.69 -35.74
CA GLU A 295 -16.60 5.59 -36.83
C GLU A 295 -16.40 7.09 -36.50
N VAL A 296 -15.41 7.43 -35.66
CA VAL A 296 -15.08 8.81 -35.30
C VAL A 296 -14.57 9.54 -36.54
N PRO A 297 -15.15 10.67 -36.93
CA PRO A 297 -14.67 11.43 -38.07
C PRO A 297 -13.28 12.00 -37.78
N VAL A 298 -12.37 11.91 -38.74
CA VAL A 298 -10.99 12.41 -38.65
C VAL A 298 -10.65 13.24 -39.87
N ASP A 299 -9.87 14.30 -39.63
CA ASP A 299 -9.28 15.13 -40.67
C ASP A 299 -7.78 14.97 -40.69
N LYS A 300 -7.21 14.69 -41.85
CA LYS A 300 -5.79 14.51 -42.03
C LYS A 300 -5.11 15.80 -42.52
N HIS A 301 -4.22 16.34 -41.72
CA HIS A 301 -3.42 17.51 -42.08
C HIS A 301 -1.97 17.13 -42.27
N PHE A 302 -1.31 17.69 -43.29
CA PHE A 302 0.12 17.57 -43.50
C PHE A 302 0.81 18.84 -43.00
N THR A 303 1.69 18.68 -41.99
CA THR A 303 2.50 19.79 -41.48
C THR A 303 3.95 19.61 -41.92
N THR A 304 4.59 20.70 -42.40
CA THR A 304 6.02 20.71 -42.72
C THR A 304 6.71 21.53 -41.63
N THR A 305 7.56 20.88 -40.84
CA THR A 305 8.42 21.59 -39.87
C THR A 305 9.71 21.93 -40.57
N GLU A 306 9.99 23.22 -40.81
CA GLU A 306 11.31 23.65 -41.23
C GLU A 306 12.29 23.46 -40.05
N PRO A 307 13.46 22.83 -40.28
CA PRO A 307 14.49 22.78 -39.25
C PRO A 307 14.96 24.22 -38.95
N PRO A 308 15.33 24.53 -37.68
CA PRO A 308 15.85 25.86 -37.34
C PRO A 308 17.04 26.18 -38.24
N ILE A 309 17.04 27.35 -38.83
CA ILE A 309 18.11 27.84 -39.68
C ILE A 309 19.36 28.01 -38.80
N THR A 310 20.26 27.03 -38.86
CA THR A 310 21.60 27.16 -38.29
C THR A 310 22.39 28.07 -39.23
N THR A 311 22.74 29.27 -38.76
CA THR A 311 23.69 30.20 -39.43
C THR A 311 25.10 29.62 -39.33
N GLY A 312 25.40 28.60 -40.16
CA GLY A 312 26.71 28.02 -40.36
C GLY A 312 27.00 27.99 -41.87
N PRO A 313 28.29 27.96 -42.32
CA PRO A 313 28.63 27.99 -43.72
C PRO A 313 28.00 26.80 -44.47
N PRO A 314 27.63 26.96 -45.74
CA PRO A 314 26.83 25.95 -46.48
C PRO A 314 27.61 24.67 -46.73
N MET A 315 27.35 23.68 -45.91
CA MET A 315 27.66 22.30 -46.26
C MET A 315 26.46 21.74 -47.02
N ALA A 316 26.70 21.26 -48.23
CA ALA A 316 25.72 20.58 -49.04
C ALA A 316 25.22 19.30 -48.35
N CYS A 317 24.10 19.38 -47.68
CA CYS A 317 23.36 18.22 -47.13
C CYS A 317 22.15 17.97 -48.03
N PRO A 318 21.88 16.73 -48.48
CA PRO A 318 20.65 16.43 -49.21
C PRO A 318 19.49 16.54 -48.25
N CYS A 319 18.66 17.61 -48.39
CA CYS A 319 17.44 17.81 -47.65
C CYS A 319 16.44 16.69 -47.89
N ARG A 320 16.38 15.71 -47.00
CA ARG A 320 15.20 14.85 -46.82
C ARG A 320 14.19 15.63 -46.03
N THR A 321 13.26 16.30 -46.70
CA THR A 321 12.05 16.83 -46.09
C THR A 321 11.24 15.67 -45.50
N ARG A 322 11.22 15.50 -44.19
CA ARG A 322 10.31 14.58 -43.52
C ARG A 322 8.94 15.25 -43.45
N ARG A 323 7.98 14.75 -44.20
CA ARG A 323 6.57 15.11 -44.05
C ARG A 323 6.00 14.32 -42.88
N TRP A 324 5.50 15.02 -41.87
CA TRP A 324 4.75 14.44 -40.78
C TRP A 324 3.26 14.65 -41.06
N ALA A 325 2.45 13.62 -40.95
CA ALA A 325 1.02 13.76 -40.98
C ALA A 325 0.52 13.91 -39.53
N CYS A 326 -0.20 14.99 -39.24
CA CYS A 326 -0.98 15.13 -38.01
C CYS A 326 -2.42 14.77 -38.31
N ILE A 327 -3.05 14.05 -37.42
CA ILE A 327 -4.46 13.70 -37.49
C ILE A 327 -5.15 14.44 -36.36
N SER A 328 -6.16 15.23 -36.65
CA SER A 328 -7.08 15.84 -35.68
C SER A 328 -8.37 15.02 -35.61
N ILE A 329 -8.87 14.88 -34.40
CA ILE A 329 -10.11 14.18 -34.07
C ILE A 329 -11.12 15.21 -33.59
#